data_c15f47544b142b5a506ddd937e4a4bcf
#
_entry.id   c15f47544b142b5a506ddd937e4a4bcf
#
_cell.length_a   1.000
_cell.length_b   1.000
_cell.length_c   1.000
_cell.angle_alpha   90.00
_cell.angle_beta   90.00
_cell.angle_gamma   90.00
#
_symmetry.space_group_name_H-M   'P 1'
#
loop_
_entity.id
_entity.type
_entity.pdbx_description
1 polymer ?
#
loop_
_entity_poly.entity_id
_entity_poly.type
_entity_poly.pdbx_seq_one_letter_code
_entity_poly.pdbx_strand_id
1 'polypeptide(L)'
;MKICFGCFEQYDDSFDICPHCGYAEGTEPELATYMRPGAILNERYVIGRALGHGGFSVTYLAWDALLLHKVAIKEYLPSEYATRRPGESRLTIFSGKEGEYFQFGKEKFLDEAKRLSAFQNEAGIVHVYDCFSANETAYLVMEYLDGITLSEYLKKEAAVSPQGRLAPEEAISMLTPVMLSLQRVHDSGMIHRDIAPDNIMLLKDGGVRLIDFGAARHAVHDCGKSMTVIIKDGYSPEEQYNSHSVQGPAADVYALSATLYQMITGITPPGAIERGEYLQKHKRDMLPPPSKFNKAVTKTQDTAILNGMALHTQDRTQSVAELYEELTAQTPVRRVQETIRKRSSFSWPLWAKITAGVLAAAIAAGGVLLYLNRKPKTDTAAEDSSYVLSPNVVNMQVVNAVTAAEDASLHLVVEGSDYDAGVEQ
;
A
#
# COMPACT_ATOMS: atom_id res chain seq x y z
N MET A 1 20.37 -21.30 -34.72
CA MET A 1 20.19 -20.99 -33.28
C MET A 1 19.44 -19.69 -33.16
N LYS A 2 18.33 -19.66 -32.43
CA LYS A 2 17.52 -18.48 -32.14
C LYS A 2 17.51 -18.16 -30.64
N ILE A 3 17.19 -16.93 -30.28
CA ILE A 3 17.12 -16.47 -28.90
C ILE A 3 15.66 -16.49 -28.47
N CYS A 4 15.40 -17.08 -27.31
CA CYS A 4 14.07 -17.12 -26.70
C CYS A 4 13.72 -15.81 -26.00
N PHE A 5 12.66 -15.13 -26.37
CA PHE A 5 12.19 -13.94 -25.65
C PHE A 5 11.52 -14.26 -24.30
N GLY A 6 11.26 -15.53 -24.00
CA GLY A 6 10.78 -15.96 -22.70
C GLY A 6 11.85 -16.07 -21.63
N CYS A 7 13.12 -16.42 -22.00
CA CYS A 7 14.20 -16.64 -21.02
C CYS A 7 15.58 -16.14 -21.49
N PHE A 8 15.72 -15.65 -22.74
CA PHE A 8 16.96 -15.22 -23.40
C PHE A 8 18.05 -16.30 -23.49
N GLU A 9 17.66 -17.59 -23.40
CA GLU A 9 18.56 -18.70 -23.74
C GLU A 9 18.54 -18.97 -25.24
N GLN A 10 19.67 -19.43 -25.78
CA GLN A 10 19.78 -19.86 -27.17
C GLN A 10 19.28 -21.28 -27.32
N TYR A 11 18.57 -21.58 -28.40
CA TYR A 11 18.10 -22.91 -28.73
C TYR A 11 18.06 -23.15 -30.24
N ASP A 12 17.93 -24.39 -30.64
CA ASP A 12 17.96 -24.78 -32.05
C ASP A 12 16.69 -24.32 -32.78
N ASP A 13 16.85 -23.86 -34.04
CA ASP A 13 15.77 -23.31 -34.88
C ASP A 13 14.68 -24.34 -35.20
N SER A 14 14.99 -25.64 -35.04
CA SER A 14 14.04 -26.75 -35.29
C SER A 14 12.93 -26.85 -34.24
N PHE A 15 13.07 -26.20 -33.08
CA PHE A 15 12.05 -26.18 -32.04
C PHE A 15 11.11 -25.00 -32.16
N ASP A 16 9.82 -25.23 -32.19
CA ASP A 16 8.79 -24.16 -32.13
C ASP A 16 8.59 -23.61 -30.73
N ILE A 17 8.93 -24.42 -29.73
CA ILE A 17 8.80 -24.09 -28.30
C ILE A 17 10.19 -24.17 -27.67
N CYS A 18 10.56 -23.14 -26.91
CA CYS A 18 11.83 -23.11 -26.18
C CYS A 18 11.95 -24.29 -25.19
N PRO A 19 12.96 -25.18 -25.32
CA PRO A 19 13.12 -26.32 -24.43
C PRO A 19 13.53 -25.93 -23.01
N HIS A 20 14.02 -24.68 -22.80
CA HIS A 20 14.44 -24.21 -21.48
C HIS A 20 13.28 -23.67 -20.64
N CYS A 21 12.28 -23.00 -21.25
CA CYS A 21 11.24 -22.33 -20.48
C CYS A 21 9.81 -22.53 -21.00
N GLY A 22 9.64 -23.30 -22.10
CA GLY A 22 8.32 -23.57 -22.68
C GLY A 22 7.68 -22.40 -23.45
N TYR A 23 8.41 -21.29 -23.68
CA TYR A 23 7.91 -20.15 -24.43
C TYR A 23 7.83 -20.47 -25.92
N ALA A 24 6.68 -20.23 -26.56
CA ALA A 24 6.50 -20.32 -28.00
C ALA A 24 6.74 -18.94 -28.65
N GLU A 25 7.47 -18.90 -29.77
CA GLU A 25 7.68 -17.67 -30.53
C GLU A 25 6.35 -17.09 -31.01
N GLY A 26 6.19 -15.77 -30.90
CA GLY A 26 4.93 -15.09 -31.26
C GLY A 26 3.83 -15.18 -30.21
N THR A 27 4.10 -15.73 -29.01
CA THR A 27 3.15 -15.70 -27.89
C THR A 27 2.79 -14.23 -27.57
N GLU A 28 1.49 -13.92 -27.64
CA GLU A 28 0.98 -12.61 -27.26
C GLU A 28 1.20 -12.34 -25.76
N PRO A 29 1.36 -11.09 -25.34
CA PRO A 29 1.47 -10.72 -23.93
C PRO A 29 0.23 -11.18 -23.15
N GLU A 30 0.39 -11.47 -21.87
CA GLU A 30 -0.68 -11.86 -20.95
C GLU A 30 -1.82 -10.83 -20.91
N LEU A 31 -1.48 -9.55 -20.91
CA LEU A 31 -2.42 -8.45 -21.11
C LEU A 31 -2.06 -7.65 -22.37
N ALA A 32 -3.08 -7.26 -23.11
CA ALA A 32 -2.93 -6.49 -24.35
C ALA A 32 -2.23 -5.12 -24.15
N THR A 33 -2.22 -4.61 -22.92
CA THR A 33 -1.53 -3.37 -22.52
C THR A 33 -0.04 -3.56 -22.24
N TYR A 34 0.47 -4.79 -22.21
CA TYR A 34 1.90 -5.04 -22.00
C TYR A 34 2.68 -4.90 -23.30
N MET A 35 3.98 -4.60 -23.17
CA MET A 35 4.89 -4.59 -24.31
C MET A 35 5.04 -6.00 -24.87
N ARG A 36 5.11 -6.09 -26.22
CA ARG A 36 5.34 -7.38 -26.88
C ARG A 36 6.77 -7.86 -26.67
N PRO A 37 6.98 -9.16 -26.41
CA PRO A 37 8.31 -9.76 -26.43
C PRO A 37 8.99 -9.50 -27.78
N GLY A 38 10.29 -9.15 -27.74
CA GLY A 38 11.07 -8.73 -28.89
C GLY A 38 11.04 -7.21 -29.17
N ALA A 39 10.19 -6.43 -28.50
CA ALA A 39 10.20 -4.98 -28.62
C ALA A 39 11.53 -4.40 -28.10
N ILE A 40 12.06 -3.38 -28.82
CA ILE A 40 13.29 -2.68 -28.42
C ILE A 40 12.92 -1.42 -27.65
N LEU A 41 13.45 -1.28 -26.45
CA LEU A 41 13.26 -0.15 -25.56
C LEU A 41 14.57 0.63 -25.44
N ASN A 42 14.50 1.96 -25.63
CA ASN A 42 15.63 2.89 -25.53
C ASN A 42 16.86 2.45 -26.38
N GLU A 43 16.63 1.86 -27.56
CA GLU A 43 17.65 1.37 -28.49
C GLU A 43 18.67 0.38 -27.91
N ARG A 44 18.42 -0.11 -26.69
CA ARG A 44 19.35 -0.93 -25.89
C ARG A 44 18.75 -2.22 -25.36
N TYR A 45 17.52 -2.15 -24.87
CA TYR A 45 16.93 -3.27 -24.14
C TYR A 45 15.92 -4.02 -25.02
N VAL A 46 16.11 -5.33 -25.17
CA VAL A 46 15.14 -6.20 -25.84
C VAL A 46 14.18 -6.73 -24.78
N ILE A 47 12.90 -6.41 -24.91
CA ILE A 47 11.86 -6.84 -23.96
C ILE A 47 11.54 -8.32 -24.16
N GLY A 48 11.46 -9.05 -23.08
CA GLY A 48 10.98 -10.44 -23.01
C GLY A 48 9.58 -10.52 -22.43
N ARG A 49 9.28 -11.67 -21.79
CA ARG A 49 8.00 -11.88 -21.12
C ARG A 49 7.85 -10.98 -19.88
N ALA A 50 6.61 -10.72 -19.49
CA ALA A 50 6.33 -10.14 -18.17
C ALA A 50 6.73 -11.15 -17.07
N LEU A 51 7.35 -10.65 -16.00
CA LEU A 51 7.72 -11.40 -14.79
C LEU A 51 6.65 -11.26 -13.71
N GLY A 52 5.95 -10.14 -13.69
CA GLY A 52 4.90 -9.84 -12.74
C GLY A 52 4.29 -8.47 -13.00
N HIS A 53 3.15 -8.22 -12.38
CA HIS A 53 2.44 -6.95 -12.49
C HIS A 53 1.77 -6.57 -11.16
N GLY A 54 1.53 -5.29 -11.00
CA GLY A 54 0.75 -4.71 -9.91
C GLY A 54 -0.18 -3.61 -10.43
N GLY A 55 -0.94 -2.98 -9.58
CA GLY A 55 -1.87 -1.90 -9.97
C GLY A 55 -1.19 -0.67 -10.60
N PHE A 56 0.12 -0.49 -10.38
CA PHE A 56 0.87 0.69 -10.81
C PHE A 56 2.02 0.41 -11.77
N SER A 57 2.37 -0.84 -12.00
CA SER A 57 3.55 -1.20 -12.77
C SER A 57 3.49 -2.62 -13.30
N VAL A 58 4.26 -2.87 -14.35
CA VAL A 58 4.58 -4.19 -14.88
C VAL A 58 6.09 -4.36 -14.94
N THR A 59 6.58 -5.54 -14.58
CA THR A 59 8.01 -5.88 -14.65
C THR A 59 8.24 -6.91 -15.73
N TYR A 60 9.16 -6.61 -16.64
CA TYR A 60 9.55 -7.48 -17.76
C TYR A 60 10.92 -8.09 -17.51
N LEU A 61 11.13 -9.31 -17.93
CA LEU A 61 12.45 -9.80 -18.26
C LEU A 61 12.94 -9.07 -19.51
N ALA A 62 14.18 -8.62 -19.54
CA ALA A 62 14.77 -7.99 -20.70
C ALA A 62 16.24 -8.40 -20.89
N TRP A 63 16.75 -8.17 -22.08
CA TRP A 63 18.15 -8.36 -22.44
C TRP A 63 18.80 -7.01 -22.70
N ASP A 64 19.86 -6.71 -21.98
CA ASP A 64 20.70 -5.55 -22.25
C ASP A 64 21.64 -5.89 -23.41
N ALA A 65 21.37 -5.34 -24.60
CA ALA A 65 22.16 -5.62 -25.78
C ALA A 65 23.56 -5.00 -25.75
N LEU A 66 23.80 -4.00 -24.88
CA LEU A 66 25.10 -3.37 -24.70
C LEU A 66 26.00 -4.17 -23.76
N LEU A 67 25.46 -4.58 -22.60
CA LEU A 67 26.20 -5.31 -21.56
C LEU A 67 26.07 -6.83 -21.67
N LEU A 68 25.24 -7.33 -22.59
CA LEU A 68 25.04 -8.75 -22.89
C LEU A 68 24.62 -9.60 -21.71
N HIS A 69 23.69 -9.09 -20.91
CA HIS A 69 23.14 -9.84 -19.77
C HIS A 69 21.63 -9.59 -19.58
N LYS A 70 20.99 -10.45 -18.80
CA LYS A 70 19.58 -10.33 -18.42
C LYS A 70 19.40 -9.22 -17.40
N VAL A 71 18.35 -8.42 -17.57
CA VAL A 71 17.90 -7.40 -16.63
C VAL A 71 16.40 -7.54 -16.37
N ALA A 72 15.91 -6.98 -15.28
CA ALA A 72 14.50 -6.77 -15.06
C ALA A 72 14.18 -5.29 -15.34
N ILE A 73 13.10 -5.03 -16.08
CA ILE A 73 12.65 -3.66 -16.37
C ILE A 73 11.26 -3.47 -15.83
N LYS A 74 11.13 -2.58 -14.85
CA LYS A 74 9.85 -2.18 -14.28
C LYS A 74 9.36 -0.93 -15.00
N GLU A 75 8.16 -1.02 -15.58
CA GLU A 75 7.47 0.06 -16.26
C GLU A 75 6.40 0.65 -15.34
N TYR A 76 6.35 1.98 -15.21
CA TYR A 76 5.26 2.67 -14.56
C TYR A 76 4.01 2.64 -15.45
N LEU A 77 3.00 1.86 -15.04
CA LEU A 77 1.77 1.62 -15.80
C LEU A 77 0.55 1.55 -14.86
N PRO A 78 0.12 2.67 -14.29
CA PRO A 78 -1.10 2.71 -13.49
C PRO A 78 -2.33 2.60 -14.39
N SER A 79 -3.01 1.46 -14.35
CA SER A 79 -4.15 1.14 -15.21
C SER A 79 -5.35 2.09 -15.05
N GLU A 80 -5.44 2.79 -13.93
CA GLU A 80 -6.49 3.79 -13.67
C GLU A 80 -6.25 5.12 -14.40
N TYR A 81 -5.02 5.41 -14.83
CA TYR A 81 -4.63 6.71 -15.41
C TYR A 81 -4.11 6.62 -16.84
N ALA A 82 -3.74 5.42 -17.28
CA ALA A 82 -3.17 5.22 -18.61
C ALA A 82 -3.50 3.83 -19.15
N THR A 83 -3.46 3.72 -20.47
CA THR A 83 -3.62 2.45 -21.17
C THR A 83 -2.64 2.39 -22.34
N ARG A 84 -2.50 1.22 -22.94
CA ARG A 84 -1.72 1.01 -24.15
C ARG A 84 -2.58 0.30 -25.19
N ARG A 85 -2.50 0.75 -26.44
CA ARG A 85 -3.12 0.03 -27.56
C ARG A 85 -2.31 -1.24 -27.86
N PRO A 86 -2.97 -2.35 -28.18
CA PRO A 86 -2.28 -3.59 -28.52
C PRO A 86 -1.23 -3.39 -29.61
N GLY A 87 0.01 -3.82 -29.34
CA GLY A 87 1.12 -3.74 -30.29
C GLY A 87 1.85 -2.40 -30.34
N GLU A 88 1.39 -1.36 -29.67
CA GLU A 88 2.11 -0.09 -29.54
C GLU A 88 3.05 -0.13 -28.32
N SER A 89 4.16 0.63 -28.38
CA SER A 89 5.05 0.81 -27.21
C SER A 89 4.61 2.00 -26.36
N ARG A 90 3.99 3.01 -26.95
CA ARG A 90 3.60 4.27 -26.31
C ARG A 90 2.33 4.13 -25.50
N LEU A 91 2.28 4.73 -24.29
CA LEU A 91 1.07 4.84 -23.51
C LEU A 91 0.14 5.95 -24.00
N THR A 92 -1.14 5.74 -23.82
CA THR A 92 -2.19 6.76 -23.90
C THR A 92 -2.57 7.15 -22.48
N ILE A 93 -2.26 8.38 -22.08
CA ILE A 93 -2.56 8.93 -20.75
C ILE A 93 -3.99 9.52 -20.81
N PHE A 94 -4.79 9.28 -19.78
CA PHE A 94 -6.13 9.84 -19.68
C PHE A 94 -6.06 11.35 -19.45
N SER A 95 -7.04 12.08 -19.97
CA SER A 95 -7.09 13.55 -19.87
C SER A 95 -7.64 14.01 -18.50
N GLY A 96 -7.41 15.30 -18.17
CA GLY A 96 -7.91 15.90 -16.95
C GLY A 96 -7.08 15.53 -15.71
N LYS A 97 -7.75 15.35 -14.58
CA LYS A 97 -7.10 15.06 -13.29
C LYS A 97 -6.33 13.74 -13.29
N GLU A 98 -6.81 12.75 -14.01
CA GLU A 98 -6.13 11.46 -14.18
C GLU A 98 -4.74 11.63 -14.80
N GLY A 99 -4.61 12.53 -15.79
CA GLY A 99 -3.32 12.88 -16.40
C GLY A 99 -2.37 13.57 -15.42
N GLU A 100 -2.88 14.46 -14.56
CA GLU A 100 -2.08 15.12 -13.53
C GLU A 100 -1.56 14.10 -12.50
N TYR A 101 -2.40 13.17 -12.05
CA TYR A 101 -2.00 12.09 -11.14
C TYR A 101 -0.98 11.15 -11.78
N PHE A 102 -1.15 10.83 -13.06
CA PHE A 102 -0.17 10.05 -13.80
C PHE A 102 1.21 10.73 -13.81
N GLN A 103 1.28 12.01 -14.16
CA GLN A 103 2.55 12.75 -14.21
C GLN A 103 3.21 12.83 -12.83
N PHE A 104 2.43 13.14 -11.80
CA PHE A 104 2.93 13.17 -10.43
C PHE A 104 3.51 11.80 -9.99
N GLY A 105 2.77 10.71 -10.22
CA GLY A 105 3.26 9.37 -9.90
C GLY A 105 4.49 8.95 -10.70
N LYS A 106 4.57 9.34 -11.99
CA LYS A 106 5.73 9.13 -12.86
C LYS A 106 6.98 9.83 -12.32
N GLU A 107 6.86 11.08 -11.88
CA GLU A 107 7.96 11.82 -11.25
C GLU A 107 8.46 11.13 -9.97
N LYS A 108 7.53 10.71 -9.11
CA LYS A 108 7.86 9.98 -7.88
C LYS A 108 8.52 8.63 -8.14
N PHE A 109 8.08 7.92 -9.18
CA PHE A 109 8.71 6.67 -9.62
C PHE A 109 10.17 6.87 -10.04
N LEU A 110 10.46 7.93 -10.81
CA LEU A 110 11.82 8.27 -11.22
C LEU A 110 12.68 8.77 -10.03
N ASP A 111 12.11 9.54 -9.12
CA ASP A 111 12.82 10.03 -7.92
C ASP A 111 13.19 8.86 -6.99
N GLU A 112 12.30 7.89 -6.82
CA GLU A 112 12.56 6.66 -6.08
C GLU A 112 13.70 5.88 -6.72
N ALA A 113 13.65 5.66 -8.04
CA ALA A 113 14.68 4.96 -8.78
C ALA A 113 16.07 5.60 -8.61
N LYS A 114 16.14 6.94 -8.73
CA LYS A 114 17.39 7.70 -8.51
C LYS A 114 17.92 7.55 -7.09
N ARG A 115 17.05 7.55 -6.08
CA ARG A 115 17.46 7.37 -4.68
C ARG A 115 17.93 5.95 -4.42
N LEU A 116 17.25 4.94 -5.00
CA LEU A 116 17.65 3.53 -4.88
C LEU A 116 18.99 3.24 -5.54
N SER A 117 19.36 3.94 -6.61
CA SER A 117 20.66 3.75 -7.27
C SER A 117 21.86 4.07 -6.36
N ALA A 118 21.67 4.78 -5.25
CA ALA A 118 22.73 5.00 -4.27
C ALA A 118 23.07 3.74 -3.43
N PHE A 119 22.22 2.71 -3.45
CA PHE A 119 22.37 1.50 -2.64
C PHE A 119 22.88 0.28 -3.42
N GLN A 120 23.64 0.48 -4.50
CA GLN A 120 24.17 -0.60 -5.35
C GLN A 120 25.05 -1.62 -4.63
N ASN A 121 25.64 -1.24 -3.48
CA ASN A 121 26.49 -2.13 -2.69
C ASN A 121 25.75 -2.86 -1.56
N GLU A 122 24.44 -2.70 -1.48
CA GLU A 122 23.64 -3.28 -0.41
C GLU A 122 23.15 -4.68 -0.78
N ALA A 123 23.71 -5.67 -0.11
CA ALA A 123 23.45 -7.08 -0.40
C ALA A 123 21.99 -7.52 -0.19
N GLY A 124 21.19 -6.79 0.57
CA GLY A 124 19.77 -7.13 0.88
C GLY A 124 18.74 -6.40 0.01
N ILE A 125 19.16 -5.57 -0.95
CA ILE A 125 18.27 -4.75 -1.78
C ILE A 125 18.58 -4.96 -3.25
N VAL A 126 17.55 -4.96 -4.08
CA VAL A 126 17.68 -5.06 -5.55
C VAL A 126 18.55 -3.92 -6.10
N HIS A 127 19.50 -4.25 -6.97
CA HIS A 127 20.38 -3.25 -7.58
C HIS A 127 19.69 -2.56 -8.76
N VAL A 128 19.73 -1.24 -8.77
CA VAL A 128 19.21 -0.40 -9.85
C VAL A 128 20.35 0.01 -10.76
N TYR A 129 20.24 -0.32 -12.06
CA TYR A 129 21.27 -0.02 -13.07
C TYR A 129 21.01 1.28 -13.80
N ASP A 130 19.74 1.58 -14.12
CA ASP A 130 19.36 2.74 -14.91
C ASP A 130 17.90 3.13 -14.65
N CYS A 131 17.53 4.38 -14.95
CA CYS A 131 16.15 4.82 -15.00
C CYS A 131 15.98 5.93 -16.05
N PHE A 132 14.92 5.85 -16.84
CA PHE A 132 14.66 6.81 -17.90
C PHE A 132 13.18 6.95 -18.23
N SER A 133 12.85 8.02 -18.96
CA SER A 133 11.52 8.24 -19.55
C SER A 133 11.53 7.89 -21.02
N ALA A 134 10.57 7.08 -21.47
CA ALA A 134 10.27 6.79 -22.87
C ALA A 134 8.78 6.42 -22.98
N ASN A 135 8.24 6.38 -24.22
CA ASN A 135 6.88 5.91 -24.50
C ASN A 135 5.78 6.56 -23.64
N GLU A 136 5.94 7.85 -23.27
CA GLU A 136 5.10 8.62 -22.33
C GLU A 136 5.13 8.14 -20.87
N THR A 137 5.93 7.14 -20.53
CA THR A 137 6.04 6.60 -19.17
C THR A 137 7.49 6.65 -18.66
N ALA A 138 7.76 5.93 -17.59
CA ALA A 138 9.06 5.79 -16.96
C ALA A 138 9.42 4.31 -16.77
N TYR A 139 10.70 4.03 -16.87
CA TYR A 139 11.27 2.70 -16.74
C TYR A 139 12.38 2.71 -15.69
N LEU A 140 12.43 1.65 -14.90
CA LEU A 140 13.48 1.33 -13.95
C LEU A 140 14.15 0.03 -14.40
N VAL A 141 15.44 0.09 -14.69
CA VAL A 141 16.26 -1.09 -15.05
C VAL A 141 16.98 -1.57 -13.80
N MET A 142 16.82 -2.83 -13.47
CA MET A 142 17.39 -3.43 -12.27
C MET A 142 17.96 -4.82 -12.56
N GLU A 143 18.72 -5.35 -11.60
CA GLU A 143 19.23 -6.72 -11.70
C GLU A 143 18.09 -7.71 -11.91
N TYR A 144 18.32 -8.69 -12.81
CA TYR A 144 17.43 -9.84 -12.92
C TYR A 144 17.76 -10.83 -11.80
N LEU A 145 16.78 -11.11 -10.97
CA LEU A 145 16.91 -12.01 -9.83
C LEU A 145 16.45 -13.43 -10.22
N ASP A 146 17.41 -14.35 -10.37
CA ASP A 146 17.12 -15.77 -10.63
C ASP A 146 16.79 -16.47 -9.32
N GLY A 147 15.52 -16.54 -9.01
CA GLY A 147 15.03 -17.08 -7.74
C GLY A 147 13.52 -17.20 -7.68
N ILE A 148 13.01 -17.34 -6.47
CA ILE A 148 11.57 -17.34 -6.17
C ILE A 148 11.28 -16.35 -5.05
N THR A 149 10.04 -15.90 -4.95
CA THR A 149 9.63 -15.06 -3.82
C THR A 149 9.59 -15.87 -2.52
N LEU A 150 9.78 -15.21 -1.39
CA LEU A 150 9.61 -15.83 -0.07
C LEU A 150 8.18 -16.37 0.09
N SER A 151 7.18 -15.73 -0.50
CA SER A 151 5.80 -16.21 -0.52
C SER A 151 5.67 -17.57 -1.22
N GLU A 152 6.30 -17.71 -2.40
CA GLU A 152 6.34 -19.00 -3.12
C GLU A 152 7.12 -20.08 -2.36
N TYR A 153 8.21 -19.69 -1.72
CA TYR A 153 9.01 -20.58 -0.88
C TYR A 153 8.18 -21.10 0.31
N LEU A 154 7.52 -20.22 1.05
CA LEU A 154 6.68 -20.59 2.19
C LEU A 154 5.50 -21.48 1.78
N LYS A 155 4.89 -21.23 0.61
CA LYS A 155 3.85 -22.12 0.06
C LYS A 155 4.38 -23.53 -0.25
N LYS A 156 5.61 -23.63 -0.78
CA LYS A 156 6.26 -24.94 -1.03
C LYS A 156 6.59 -25.67 0.28
N GLU A 157 7.14 -24.97 1.26
CA GLU A 157 7.39 -25.52 2.59
C GLU A 157 6.11 -26.02 3.27
N ALA A 158 5.01 -25.24 3.18
CA ALA A 158 3.71 -25.66 3.70
C ALA A 158 3.16 -26.94 3.03
N ALA A 159 3.52 -27.19 1.78
CA ALA A 159 3.11 -28.41 1.06
C ALA A 159 3.89 -29.66 1.46
N VAL A 160 5.15 -29.51 1.91
CA VAL A 160 6.03 -30.65 2.26
C VAL A 160 6.16 -30.88 3.76
N SER A 161 5.97 -29.86 4.57
CA SER A 161 5.99 -29.92 6.03
C SER A 161 4.58 -29.70 6.59
N PRO A 162 4.05 -30.61 7.43
CA PRO A 162 2.73 -30.44 8.06
C PRO A 162 2.58 -29.14 8.86
N GLN A 163 3.68 -28.48 9.14
CA GLN A 163 3.73 -27.27 9.95
C GLN A 163 4.08 -26.03 9.12
N GLY A 164 4.63 -26.16 7.90
CA GLY A 164 4.91 -25.08 6.94
C GLY A 164 5.71 -23.91 7.51
N ARG A 165 6.67 -24.18 8.40
CA ARG A 165 7.38 -23.16 9.17
C ARG A 165 8.88 -23.42 9.23
N LEU A 166 9.65 -22.34 9.31
CA LEU A 166 11.09 -22.36 9.45
C LEU A 166 11.54 -22.40 10.92
N ALA A 167 12.77 -22.84 11.14
CA ALA A 167 13.43 -22.63 12.42
C ALA A 167 13.64 -21.11 12.65
N PRO A 168 13.48 -20.60 13.89
CA PRO A 168 13.62 -19.18 14.17
C PRO A 168 14.96 -18.62 13.73
N GLU A 169 16.06 -19.32 13.98
CA GLU A 169 17.43 -18.92 13.62
C GLU A 169 17.61 -18.87 12.10
N GLU A 170 17.00 -19.80 11.38
CA GLU A 170 17.01 -19.83 9.92
C GLU A 170 16.26 -18.63 9.34
N ALA A 171 15.05 -18.35 9.84
CA ALA A 171 14.24 -17.21 9.41
C ALA A 171 14.96 -15.86 9.66
N ILE A 172 15.57 -15.68 10.85
CA ILE A 172 16.33 -14.49 11.19
C ILE A 172 17.56 -14.37 10.30
N SER A 173 18.34 -15.45 10.14
CA SER A 173 19.54 -15.47 9.29
C SER A 173 19.21 -15.11 7.84
N MET A 174 18.11 -15.65 7.30
CA MET A 174 17.63 -15.38 5.94
C MET A 174 17.32 -13.90 5.73
N LEU A 175 16.68 -13.23 6.69
CA LEU A 175 16.33 -11.82 6.58
C LEU A 175 17.42 -10.86 7.04
N THR A 176 18.49 -11.33 7.65
CA THR A 176 19.59 -10.48 8.14
C THR A 176 20.16 -9.55 7.05
N PRO A 177 20.49 -10.00 5.82
CA PRO A 177 20.97 -9.10 4.77
C PRO A 177 19.98 -7.99 4.45
N VAL A 178 18.68 -8.31 4.41
CA VAL A 178 17.61 -7.34 4.18
C VAL A 178 17.56 -6.31 5.33
N MET A 179 17.58 -6.78 6.58
CA MET A 179 17.55 -5.90 7.76
C MET A 179 18.73 -4.92 7.77
N LEU A 180 19.95 -5.39 7.53
CA LEU A 180 21.14 -4.55 7.53
C LEU A 180 21.12 -3.50 6.41
N SER A 181 20.70 -3.88 5.21
CA SER A 181 20.59 -2.97 4.07
C SER A 181 19.44 -1.96 4.25
N LEU A 182 18.32 -2.42 4.79
CA LEU A 182 17.16 -1.55 5.03
C LEU A 182 17.46 -0.47 6.09
N GLN A 183 18.27 -0.79 7.12
CA GLN A 183 18.71 0.22 8.08
C GLN A 183 19.46 1.37 7.38
N ARG A 184 20.36 1.07 6.42
CA ARG A 184 21.08 2.11 5.67
C ARG A 184 20.16 2.93 4.78
N VAL A 185 19.11 2.31 4.22
CA VAL A 185 18.05 3.02 3.48
C VAL A 185 17.30 3.98 4.41
N HIS A 186 16.97 3.53 5.62
CA HIS A 186 16.33 4.37 6.63
C HIS A 186 17.19 5.55 7.07
N ASP A 187 18.50 5.33 7.22
CA ASP A 187 19.46 6.39 7.56
C ASP A 187 19.53 7.49 6.50
N SER A 188 19.19 7.18 5.24
CA SER A 188 19.04 8.16 4.14
C SER A 188 17.69 8.90 4.13
N GLY A 189 16.79 8.57 5.05
CA GLY A 189 15.41 9.09 5.09
C GLY A 189 14.46 8.47 4.08
N MET A 190 14.79 7.28 3.53
CA MET A 190 13.87 6.47 2.74
C MET A 190 13.23 5.39 3.59
N ILE A 191 11.98 5.03 3.28
CA ILE A 191 11.25 3.90 3.86
C ILE A 191 10.65 3.06 2.73
N HIS A 192 10.54 1.75 2.92
CA HIS A 192 10.08 0.81 1.89
C HIS A 192 8.55 0.79 1.74
N ARG A 193 7.83 0.73 2.86
CA ARG A 193 6.35 0.78 2.95
C ARG A 193 5.57 -0.42 2.41
N ASP A 194 6.21 -1.38 1.79
CA ASP A 194 5.54 -2.54 1.17
C ASP A 194 6.30 -3.86 1.43
N ILE A 195 6.87 -4.02 2.63
CA ILE A 195 7.58 -5.25 3.00
C ILE A 195 6.55 -6.35 3.25
N ALA A 196 6.71 -7.46 2.53
CA ALA A 196 5.94 -8.68 2.69
C ALA A 196 6.67 -9.83 1.96
N PRO A 197 6.31 -11.08 2.19
CA PRO A 197 6.95 -12.22 1.52
C PRO A 197 6.95 -12.16 -0.01
N ASP A 198 5.98 -11.49 -0.63
CA ASP A 198 5.92 -11.33 -2.09
C ASP A 198 7.01 -10.38 -2.63
N ASN A 199 7.52 -9.49 -1.79
CA ASN A 199 8.53 -8.50 -2.15
C ASN A 199 9.94 -8.87 -1.64
N ILE A 200 10.15 -10.12 -1.23
CA ILE A 200 11.45 -10.66 -0.84
C ILE A 200 11.77 -11.82 -1.77
N MET A 201 12.90 -11.71 -2.50
CA MET A 201 13.38 -12.75 -3.43
C MET A 201 14.46 -13.59 -2.77
N LEU A 202 14.33 -14.90 -2.87
CA LEU A 202 15.33 -15.90 -2.51
C LEU A 202 16.01 -16.37 -3.79
N LEU A 203 17.30 -16.11 -3.91
CA LEU A 203 18.09 -16.38 -5.11
C LEU A 203 18.65 -17.80 -5.09
N LYS A 204 18.93 -18.35 -6.25
CA LYS A 204 19.54 -19.69 -6.40
C LYS A 204 20.93 -19.79 -5.80
N ASP A 205 21.67 -18.68 -5.72
CA ASP A 205 23.00 -18.59 -5.08
C ASP A 205 22.94 -18.45 -3.56
N GLY A 206 21.74 -18.42 -2.96
CA GLY A 206 21.49 -18.24 -1.54
C GLY A 206 21.36 -16.78 -1.10
N GLY A 207 21.47 -15.81 -2.02
CA GLY A 207 21.23 -14.41 -1.75
C GLY A 207 19.77 -14.12 -1.45
N VAL A 208 19.50 -13.05 -0.70
CA VAL A 208 18.15 -12.55 -0.41
C VAL A 208 18.07 -11.08 -0.80
N ARG A 209 17.04 -10.69 -1.52
CA ARG A 209 16.84 -9.33 -1.99
C ARG A 209 15.44 -8.83 -1.69
N LEU A 210 15.36 -7.63 -1.14
CA LEU A 210 14.12 -6.87 -1.03
C LEU A 210 13.88 -6.13 -2.34
N ILE A 211 12.71 -6.26 -2.90
CA ILE A 211 12.29 -5.66 -4.17
C ILE A 211 11.10 -4.72 -3.95
N ASP A 212 10.80 -3.89 -4.94
CA ASP A 212 9.54 -3.10 -5.03
C ASP A 212 9.29 -2.11 -3.89
N PHE A 213 10.11 -1.04 -3.83
CA PHE A 213 9.83 0.13 -3.00
C PHE A 213 8.53 0.82 -3.45
N GLY A 214 7.68 1.18 -2.50
CA GLY A 214 6.28 1.57 -2.77
C GLY A 214 6.02 3.07 -2.95
N ALA A 215 7.04 3.94 -3.17
CA ALA A 215 6.87 5.38 -3.12
C ALA A 215 5.90 5.95 -4.18
N ALA A 216 5.92 5.44 -5.41
CA ALA A 216 5.00 5.90 -6.46
C ALA A 216 3.53 5.63 -6.11
N ARG A 217 3.25 4.49 -5.50
CA ARG A 217 1.91 4.09 -5.02
C ARG A 217 1.41 5.03 -3.92
N HIS A 218 2.25 5.30 -2.92
CA HIS A 218 1.89 6.16 -1.79
C HIS A 218 1.76 7.63 -2.18
N ALA A 219 2.58 8.11 -3.12
CA ALA A 219 2.54 9.49 -3.57
C ALA A 219 1.21 9.87 -4.24
N VAL A 220 0.65 8.98 -5.06
CA VAL A 220 -0.66 9.19 -5.70
C VAL A 220 -1.79 9.19 -4.66
N HIS A 221 -1.68 8.37 -3.61
CA HIS A 221 -2.61 8.37 -2.49
C HIS A 221 -2.62 9.71 -1.73
N ASP A 222 -1.46 10.34 -1.54
CA ASP A 222 -1.33 11.61 -0.82
C ASP A 222 -2.00 12.80 -1.58
N CYS A 223 -2.31 12.64 -2.88
CA CYS A 223 -3.03 13.64 -3.67
C CYS A 223 -4.54 13.73 -3.39
N GLY A 224 -5.05 13.07 -2.33
CA GLY A 224 -6.41 13.30 -1.82
C GLY A 224 -7.54 12.54 -2.50
N LYS A 225 -7.25 11.55 -3.34
CA LYS A 225 -8.25 10.55 -3.72
C LYS A 225 -8.23 9.38 -2.72
N SER A 226 -9.43 8.99 -2.30
CA SER A 226 -9.67 7.71 -1.62
C SER A 226 -9.48 6.56 -2.63
N MET A 227 -8.23 6.38 -3.10
CA MET A 227 -7.89 5.18 -3.84
C MET A 227 -7.85 4.02 -2.85
N THR A 228 -8.30 2.88 -3.30
CA THR A 228 -8.15 1.64 -2.54
C THR A 228 -6.65 1.44 -2.28
N VAL A 229 -6.19 1.82 -1.10
CA VAL A 229 -4.82 1.51 -0.67
C VAL A 229 -4.71 -0.01 -0.79
N ILE A 230 -3.84 -0.49 -1.69
CA ILE A 230 -3.55 -1.92 -1.73
C ILE A 230 -2.74 -2.22 -0.48
N ILE A 231 -3.44 -2.50 0.58
CA ILE A 231 -2.92 -2.85 1.88
C ILE A 231 -2.66 -4.35 1.86
N LYS A 232 -1.47 -4.76 2.25
CA LYS A 232 -1.17 -6.18 2.46
C LYS A 232 -1.61 -6.56 3.87
N ASP A 233 -2.80 -7.14 3.94
CA ASP A 233 -3.39 -7.52 5.22
C ASP A 233 -2.45 -8.45 6.00
N GLY A 234 -2.32 -8.18 7.30
CA GLY A 234 -1.36 -8.83 8.19
C GLY A 234 0.05 -8.21 8.22
N TYR A 235 0.51 -7.51 7.15
CA TYR A 235 1.85 -6.93 7.08
C TYR A 235 1.86 -5.40 7.19
N SER A 236 0.77 -4.75 6.83
CA SER A 236 0.63 -3.29 6.90
C SER A 236 0.22 -2.83 8.29
N PRO A 237 0.97 -1.90 8.92
CA PRO A 237 0.61 -1.33 10.21
C PRO A 237 -0.57 -0.35 10.11
N GLU A 238 -1.18 -0.04 11.25
CA GLU A 238 -2.39 0.80 11.37
C GLU A 238 -2.22 2.18 10.69
N GLU A 239 -1.04 2.81 10.80
CA GLU A 239 -0.77 4.13 10.20
C GLU A 239 -0.77 4.14 8.68
N GLN A 240 -0.65 3.00 8.00
CA GLN A 240 -0.74 2.90 6.55
C GLN A 240 -2.18 2.96 6.02
N TYR A 241 -3.17 2.73 6.89
CA TYR A 241 -4.59 2.82 6.53
C TYR A 241 -5.13 4.26 6.57
N ASN A 242 -4.34 5.21 7.08
CA ASN A 242 -4.73 6.60 7.19
C ASN A 242 -3.75 7.50 6.43
N SER A 243 -4.23 8.17 5.38
CA SER A 243 -3.44 9.09 4.53
C SER A 243 -2.83 10.28 5.28
N HIS A 244 -3.35 10.63 6.46
CA HIS A 244 -2.85 11.74 7.27
C HIS A 244 -1.82 11.31 8.32
N SER A 245 -1.53 10.02 8.44
CA SER A 245 -0.56 9.52 9.41
C SER A 245 0.86 9.66 8.90
N VAL A 246 1.75 10.15 9.74
CA VAL A 246 3.18 10.21 9.44
C VAL A 246 3.76 8.79 9.52
N GLN A 247 4.28 8.31 8.40
CA GLN A 247 4.97 7.02 8.31
C GLN A 247 6.47 7.22 8.47
N GLY A 248 7.11 6.29 9.17
CA GLY A 248 8.55 6.29 9.43
C GLY A 248 9.13 4.87 9.39
N PRO A 249 10.43 4.69 9.73
CA PRO A 249 11.10 3.39 9.80
C PRO A 249 10.34 2.32 10.59
N ALA A 250 9.61 2.72 11.63
CA ALA A 250 8.80 1.81 12.44
C ALA A 250 7.67 1.10 11.64
N ALA A 251 7.24 1.65 10.49
CA ALA A 251 6.29 0.96 9.62
C ALA A 251 6.93 -0.27 8.97
N ASP A 252 8.16 -0.16 8.51
CA ASP A 252 8.92 -1.27 7.93
C ASP A 252 9.33 -2.29 9.01
N VAL A 253 9.59 -1.85 10.24
CA VAL A 253 9.81 -2.75 11.39
C VAL A 253 8.59 -3.64 11.64
N TYR A 254 7.39 -3.08 11.60
CA TYR A 254 6.16 -3.87 11.72
C TYR A 254 6.08 -4.93 10.63
N ALA A 255 6.27 -4.53 9.39
CA ALA A 255 6.15 -5.41 8.23
C ALA A 255 7.21 -6.53 8.20
N LEU A 256 8.46 -6.22 8.60
CA LEU A 256 9.51 -7.23 8.81
C LEU A 256 9.17 -8.21 9.93
N SER A 257 8.68 -7.70 11.07
CA SER A 257 8.27 -8.54 12.20
C SER A 257 7.09 -9.44 11.85
N ALA A 258 6.13 -8.94 11.06
CA ALA A 258 5.01 -9.71 10.54
C ALA A 258 5.47 -10.79 9.55
N THR A 259 6.46 -10.49 8.71
CA THR A 259 7.09 -11.47 7.81
C THR A 259 7.81 -12.57 8.61
N LEU A 260 8.62 -12.21 9.61
CA LEU A 260 9.26 -13.16 10.52
C LEU A 260 8.23 -14.00 11.27
N TYR A 261 7.14 -13.38 11.75
CA TYR A 261 6.05 -14.10 12.39
C TYR A 261 5.51 -15.21 11.49
N GLN A 262 5.20 -14.90 10.23
CA GLN A 262 4.71 -15.90 9.28
C GLN A 262 5.75 -16.99 8.99
N MET A 263 7.00 -16.63 8.75
CA MET A 263 8.09 -17.59 8.49
C MET A 263 8.22 -18.62 9.62
N ILE A 264 8.13 -18.15 10.87
CA ILE A 264 8.36 -18.96 12.08
C ILE A 264 7.11 -19.74 12.49
N THR A 265 5.92 -19.21 12.26
CA THR A 265 4.66 -19.85 12.68
C THR A 265 3.95 -20.62 11.57
N GLY A 266 4.23 -20.30 10.30
CA GLY A 266 3.47 -20.76 9.13
C GLY A 266 2.11 -20.06 8.97
N ILE A 267 1.82 -19.03 9.76
CA ILE A 267 0.50 -18.38 9.82
C ILE A 267 0.67 -16.89 9.53
N THR A 268 -0.07 -16.37 8.55
CA THR A 268 -0.18 -14.92 8.34
C THR A 268 -0.83 -14.28 9.58
N PRO A 269 -0.21 -13.26 10.19
CA PRO A 269 -0.81 -12.60 11.34
C PRO A 269 -2.11 -11.87 10.96
N PRO A 270 -3.05 -11.68 11.89
CA PRO A 270 -4.26 -10.91 11.64
C PRO A 270 -3.93 -9.44 11.35
N GLY A 271 -4.78 -8.79 10.54
CA GLY A 271 -4.60 -7.40 10.14
C GLY A 271 -4.57 -6.40 11.31
N ALA A 272 -3.83 -5.31 11.15
CA ALA A 272 -3.64 -4.32 12.23
C ALA A 272 -4.97 -3.68 12.67
N ILE A 273 -5.89 -3.44 11.73
CA ILE A 273 -7.22 -2.86 12.06
C ILE A 273 -8.04 -3.84 12.89
N GLU A 274 -8.13 -5.10 12.46
CA GLU A 274 -8.84 -6.16 13.19
C GLU A 274 -8.29 -6.32 14.62
N ARG A 275 -6.94 -6.33 14.75
CA ARG A 275 -6.27 -6.38 16.06
C ARG A 275 -6.61 -5.18 16.93
N GLY A 276 -6.63 -3.97 16.35
CA GLY A 276 -6.99 -2.73 17.04
C GLY A 276 -8.42 -2.75 17.59
N GLU A 277 -9.38 -3.17 16.78
CA GLU A 277 -10.79 -3.34 17.18
C GLU A 277 -10.94 -4.38 18.30
N TYR A 278 -10.25 -5.52 18.14
CA TYR A 278 -10.26 -6.57 19.15
C TYR A 278 -9.66 -6.10 20.49
N LEU A 279 -8.53 -5.37 20.43
CA LEU A 279 -7.87 -4.79 21.61
C LEU A 279 -8.80 -3.81 22.35
N GLN A 280 -9.49 -2.94 21.62
CA GLN A 280 -10.46 -2.00 22.21
C GLN A 280 -11.60 -2.72 22.94
N LYS A 281 -12.13 -3.79 22.32
CA LYS A 281 -13.26 -4.55 22.87
C LYS A 281 -12.86 -5.45 24.04
N HIS A 282 -11.73 -6.17 23.93
CA HIS A 282 -11.37 -7.24 24.87
C HIS A 282 -10.24 -6.87 25.84
N LYS A 283 -9.64 -5.68 25.70
CA LYS A 283 -8.53 -5.15 26.52
C LYS A 283 -7.26 -6.02 26.46
N ARG A 284 -7.13 -6.82 25.42
CA ARG A 284 -5.95 -7.63 25.10
C ARG A 284 -5.81 -7.78 23.60
N ASP A 285 -4.58 -7.84 23.11
CA ASP A 285 -4.32 -8.14 21.71
C ASP A 285 -4.71 -9.59 21.39
N MET A 286 -5.23 -9.80 20.17
CA MET A 286 -5.54 -11.13 19.67
C MET A 286 -4.34 -11.87 19.09
N LEU A 287 -3.20 -11.18 18.82
CA LEU A 287 -2.00 -11.77 18.25
C LEU A 287 -1.33 -12.72 19.25
N PRO A 288 -1.29 -14.04 18.97
CA PRO A 288 -0.62 -14.99 19.86
C PRO A 288 0.91 -14.88 19.71
N PRO A 289 1.69 -15.16 20.78
CA PRO A 289 3.14 -15.22 20.64
C PRO A 289 3.57 -16.36 19.69
N PRO A 290 4.62 -16.17 18.88
CA PRO A 290 5.16 -17.21 17.98
C PRO A 290 5.44 -18.55 18.67
N SER A 291 5.90 -18.55 19.92
CA SER A 291 6.17 -19.76 20.73
C SER A 291 4.94 -20.63 20.98
N LYS A 292 3.74 -20.12 20.80
CA LYS A 292 2.49 -20.90 20.84
C LYS A 292 2.45 -21.91 19.70
N PHE A 293 2.97 -21.55 18.55
CA PHE A 293 2.97 -22.36 17.32
C PHE A 293 4.29 -23.10 17.14
N ASN A 294 5.43 -22.47 17.46
CA ASN A 294 6.76 -23.02 17.27
C ASN A 294 7.53 -23.04 18.60
N LYS A 295 7.73 -24.24 19.16
CA LYS A 295 8.39 -24.41 20.47
C LYS A 295 9.89 -24.14 20.47
N ALA A 296 10.51 -24.00 19.28
CA ALA A 296 11.91 -23.59 19.14
C ALA A 296 12.12 -22.10 19.42
N VAL A 297 11.05 -21.29 19.34
CA VAL A 297 11.13 -19.83 19.59
C VAL A 297 11.51 -19.56 21.02
N THR A 298 12.57 -18.80 21.23
CA THR A 298 12.98 -18.32 22.54
C THR A 298 12.07 -17.21 23.05
N LYS A 299 12.08 -16.98 24.38
CA LYS A 299 11.32 -15.88 24.97
C LYS A 299 11.78 -14.50 24.45
N THR A 300 13.05 -14.38 24.12
CA THR A 300 13.63 -13.16 23.53
C THR A 300 13.07 -12.90 22.15
N GLN A 301 13.09 -13.89 21.26
CA GLN A 301 12.53 -13.80 19.91
C GLN A 301 11.02 -13.53 19.93
N ASP A 302 10.26 -14.20 20.81
CA ASP A 302 8.84 -13.90 21.04
C ASP A 302 8.62 -12.42 21.34
N THR A 303 9.40 -11.90 22.28
CA THR A 303 9.25 -10.51 22.73
C THR A 303 9.65 -9.53 21.63
N ALA A 304 10.76 -9.75 20.92
CA ALA A 304 11.22 -8.90 19.83
C ALA A 304 10.19 -8.80 18.69
N ILE A 305 9.67 -9.96 18.24
CA ILE A 305 8.65 -10.00 17.18
C ILE A 305 7.37 -9.27 17.62
N LEU A 306 6.91 -9.49 18.86
CA LEU A 306 5.70 -8.83 19.38
C LEU A 306 5.90 -7.33 19.60
N ASN A 307 7.10 -6.87 20.01
CA ASN A 307 7.43 -5.45 20.11
C ASN A 307 7.44 -4.81 18.71
N GLY A 308 8.07 -5.45 17.73
CA GLY A 308 8.08 -4.99 16.34
C GLY A 308 6.67 -4.94 15.72
N MET A 309 5.74 -5.77 16.19
CA MET A 309 4.33 -5.79 15.76
C MET A 309 3.39 -5.02 16.68
N ALA A 310 3.87 -4.16 17.58
CA ALA A 310 3.00 -3.32 18.39
C ALA A 310 2.14 -2.41 17.49
N LEU A 311 0.84 -2.30 17.78
CA LEU A 311 -0.11 -1.56 16.95
C LEU A 311 0.23 -0.08 16.93
N HIS A 312 0.44 0.52 18.11
CA HIS A 312 0.78 1.94 18.18
C HIS A 312 2.26 2.15 17.88
N THR A 313 2.57 3.00 16.92
CA THR A 313 3.94 3.31 16.47
C THR A 313 4.89 3.65 17.62
N GLN A 314 4.40 4.36 18.66
CA GLN A 314 5.21 4.78 19.82
C GLN A 314 5.59 3.64 20.76
N ASP A 315 4.82 2.55 20.74
CA ASP A 315 5.03 1.36 21.58
C ASP A 315 5.81 0.29 20.81
N ARG A 316 6.15 0.57 19.55
CA ARG A 316 6.84 -0.34 18.63
C ARG A 316 8.35 -0.10 18.68
N THR A 317 9.15 -1.13 18.39
CA THR A 317 10.57 -1.02 18.09
C THR A 317 10.77 0.02 16.97
N GLN A 318 11.67 0.99 17.15
CA GLN A 318 11.72 2.20 16.31
C GLN A 318 12.60 2.06 15.07
N SER A 319 13.57 1.15 15.08
CA SER A 319 14.49 0.94 13.96
C SER A 319 14.72 -0.53 13.68
N VAL A 320 15.18 -0.83 12.46
CA VAL A 320 15.52 -2.20 12.06
C VAL A 320 16.74 -2.70 12.79
N ALA A 321 17.70 -1.81 13.10
CA ALA A 321 18.87 -2.14 13.91
C ALA A 321 18.45 -2.59 15.32
N GLU A 322 17.55 -1.85 15.97
CA GLU A 322 17.00 -2.23 17.27
C GLU A 322 16.26 -3.58 17.20
N LEU A 323 15.43 -3.81 16.18
CA LEU A 323 14.77 -5.10 15.96
C LEU A 323 15.80 -6.25 15.84
N TYR A 324 16.86 -6.04 15.07
CA TYR A 324 17.91 -7.04 14.90
C TYR A 324 18.63 -7.35 16.21
N GLU A 325 18.96 -6.32 17.00
CA GLU A 325 19.56 -6.46 18.32
C GLU A 325 18.63 -7.22 19.28
N GLU A 326 17.33 -6.87 19.30
CA GLU A 326 16.31 -7.55 20.10
C GLU A 326 16.18 -9.04 19.72
N LEU A 327 16.16 -9.38 18.43
CA LEU A 327 16.04 -10.75 17.93
C LEU A 327 17.25 -11.63 18.28
N THR A 328 18.44 -11.05 18.34
CA THR A 328 19.71 -11.73 18.57
C THR A 328 20.21 -11.63 20.01
N ALA A 329 19.52 -10.90 20.89
CA ALA A 329 19.89 -10.72 22.26
C ALA A 329 19.87 -12.05 23.04
N GLN A 330 20.86 -12.24 23.94
CA GLN A 330 20.95 -13.43 24.80
C GLN A 330 20.02 -13.34 26.02
N THR A 331 19.61 -12.15 26.40
CA THR A 331 18.71 -11.89 27.53
C THR A 331 17.36 -11.37 27.07
N PRO A 332 16.27 -11.73 27.75
CA PRO A 332 14.94 -11.25 27.35
C PRO A 332 14.85 -9.72 27.35
N VAL A 333 14.45 -9.16 26.22
CA VAL A 333 14.12 -7.75 26.08
C VAL A 333 12.83 -7.43 26.83
N ARG A 334 12.66 -6.21 27.30
CA ARG A 334 11.42 -5.79 27.97
C ARG A 334 10.29 -5.74 26.93
N ARG A 335 9.23 -6.53 27.17
CA ARG A 335 8.00 -6.43 26.35
C ARG A 335 7.34 -5.07 26.58
N VAL A 336 7.13 -4.32 25.51
CA VAL A 336 6.31 -3.11 25.53
C VAL A 336 4.84 -3.56 25.68
N GLN A 337 4.20 -3.19 26.78
CA GLN A 337 2.76 -3.43 26.93
C GLN A 337 2.02 -2.36 26.16
N GLU A 338 1.19 -2.78 25.23
CA GLU A 338 0.26 -1.87 24.56
C GLU A 338 -0.66 -1.24 25.60
N THR A 339 -0.46 0.04 25.83
CA THR A 339 -1.31 0.82 26.73
C THR A 339 -2.59 1.14 25.99
N ILE A 340 -3.72 0.63 26.51
CA ILE A 340 -5.04 1.04 26.05
C ILE A 340 -5.16 2.53 26.34
N ARG A 341 -4.79 3.36 25.35
CA ARG A 341 -5.01 4.80 25.46
C ARG A 341 -6.52 5.02 25.52
N LYS A 342 -7.00 5.45 26.66
CA LYS A 342 -8.29 6.14 26.71
C LYS A 342 -8.17 7.26 25.67
N ARG A 343 -8.95 7.18 24.57
CA ARG A 343 -9.20 8.33 23.73
C ARG A 343 -9.43 9.47 24.69
N SER A 344 -8.54 10.46 24.72
CA SER A 344 -8.74 11.62 25.56
C SER A 344 -10.03 12.24 25.04
N SER A 345 -11.13 11.93 25.72
CA SER A 345 -12.29 12.77 25.61
C SER A 345 -11.77 14.14 26.05
N PHE A 346 -11.62 15.06 25.11
CA PHE A 346 -11.30 16.43 25.40
C PHE A 346 -12.41 16.92 26.34
N SER A 347 -12.18 16.71 27.64
CA SER A 347 -13.08 17.21 28.64
C SER A 347 -12.72 18.69 28.82
N TRP A 348 -13.59 19.51 28.35
CA TRP A 348 -13.49 20.96 28.59
C TRP A 348 -13.20 21.15 30.09
N PRO A 349 -12.16 21.89 30.45
CA PRO A 349 -11.87 22.19 31.84
C PRO A 349 -13.12 22.79 32.51
N LEU A 350 -13.29 22.52 33.80
CA LEU A 350 -14.52 22.87 34.53
C LEU A 350 -14.90 24.35 34.36
N TRP A 351 -13.91 25.23 34.31
CA TRP A 351 -14.11 26.67 34.06
C TRP A 351 -14.71 26.96 32.68
N ALA A 352 -14.33 26.22 31.63
CA ALA A 352 -14.87 26.38 30.28
C ALA A 352 -16.31 25.86 30.16
N LYS A 353 -16.70 24.85 30.95
CA LYS A 353 -18.09 24.40 31.06
C LYS A 353 -18.94 25.44 31.80
N ILE A 354 -18.37 26.05 32.84
CA ILE A 354 -19.04 27.13 33.62
C ILE A 354 -19.22 28.36 32.76
N THR A 355 -18.18 28.81 32.03
CA THR A 355 -18.28 29.97 31.14
C THR A 355 -19.27 29.74 29.99
N ALA A 356 -19.30 28.54 29.36
CA ALA A 356 -20.30 28.23 28.36
C ALA A 356 -21.73 28.21 28.94
N GLY A 357 -21.91 27.68 30.16
CA GLY A 357 -23.19 27.69 30.87
C GLY A 357 -23.66 29.11 31.21
N VAL A 358 -22.76 29.99 31.70
CA VAL A 358 -23.07 31.40 31.99
C VAL A 358 -23.42 32.19 30.72
N LEU A 359 -22.69 31.92 29.62
CA LEU A 359 -22.97 32.56 28.34
C LEU A 359 -24.35 32.14 27.78
N ALA A 360 -24.67 30.86 27.86
CA ALA A 360 -25.98 30.34 27.44
C ALA A 360 -27.12 30.93 28.30
N ALA A 361 -26.92 31.04 29.61
CA ALA A 361 -27.89 31.70 30.52
C ALA A 361 -28.06 33.17 30.25
N ALA A 362 -26.96 33.89 29.92
CA ALA A 362 -27.00 35.32 29.54
C ALA A 362 -27.74 35.55 28.22
N ILE A 363 -27.55 34.68 27.23
CA ILE A 363 -28.28 34.73 25.95
C ILE A 363 -29.78 34.46 26.16
N ALA A 364 -30.12 33.47 27.01
CA ALA A 364 -31.50 33.16 27.33
C ALA A 364 -32.19 34.30 28.11
N ALA A 365 -31.49 34.90 29.08
CA ALA A 365 -31.99 36.08 29.83
C ALA A 365 -32.14 37.32 28.94
N GLY A 366 -31.16 37.57 28.04
CA GLY A 366 -31.24 38.63 27.03
C GLY A 366 -32.42 38.43 26.06
N GLY A 367 -32.65 37.17 25.61
CA GLY A 367 -33.81 36.83 24.78
C GLY A 367 -35.14 37.06 25.47
N VAL A 368 -35.28 36.72 26.76
CA VAL A 368 -36.47 36.98 27.59
C VAL A 368 -36.68 38.48 27.82
N LEU A 369 -35.63 39.24 28.09
CA LEU A 369 -35.70 40.71 28.26
C LEU A 369 -36.12 41.39 26.95
N LEU A 370 -35.61 40.95 25.78
CA LEU A 370 -36.04 41.47 24.49
C LEU A 370 -37.48 41.09 24.16
N TYR A 371 -37.93 39.92 24.59
CA TYR A 371 -39.31 39.47 24.42
C TYR A 371 -40.28 40.27 25.30
N LEU A 372 -39.93 40.54 26.55
CA LEU A 372 -40.73 41.35 27.50
C LEU A 372 -40.76 42.85 27.17
N ASN A 373 -39.73 43.35 26.45
CA ASN A 373 -39.66 44.78 26.08
C ASN A 373 -40.30 45.10 24.71
N ARG A 374 -40.90 44.13 24.02
CA ARG A 374 -41.70 44.35 22.83
C ARG A 374 -43.06 44.89 23.22
N LYS A 375 -43.19 46.24 23.19
CA LYS A 375 -44.52 46.87 23.16
C LYS A 375 -45.27 46.44 21.93
N PRO A 376 -46.56 46.08 22.04
CA PRO A 376 -47.35 45.72 20.86
C PRO A 376 -47.52 46.97 19.96
N LYS A 377 -46.98 46.93 18.75
CA LYS A 377 -47.41 47.83 17.67
C LYS A 377 -48.58 47.16 16.96
N THR A 378 -49.70 47.84 17.02
CA THR A 378 -50.91 47.58 16.24
C THR A 378 -50.65 47.84 14.76
N ASP A 379 -51.07 46.88 13.97
CA ASP A 379 -51.57 46.89 12.58
C ASP A 379 -50.78 47.57 11.48
N THR A 380 -50.26 46.80 10.54
CA THR A 380 -50.78 46.71 9.18
C THR A 380 -50.08 45.69 8.33
N ALA A 381 -50.92 44.92 7.58
CA ALA A 381 -50.64 44.17 6.38
C ALA A 381 -49.75 42.88 6.51
N ALA A 382 -50.44 41.78 6.39
CA ALA A 382 -49.93 40.46 6.13
C ALA A 382 -49.08 40.41 4.84
N GLU A 383 -47.83 39.98 4.92
CA GLU A 383 -47.20 39.18 3.89
C GLU A 383 -46.93 37.80 4.50
N ASP A 384 -47.73 36.86 4.01
CA ASP A 384 -47.74 35.45 4.35
C ASP A 384 -46.48 34.83 3.75
N SER A 385 -45.35 34.81 4.48
CA SER A 385 -44.20 34.00 4.13
C SER A 385 -44.38 32.60 4.74
N SER A 386 -45.14 31.77 4.05
CA SER A 386 -45.22 30.35 4.33
C SER A 386 -43.87 29.70 4.04
N TYR A 387 -43.13 29.33 5.08
CA TYR A 387 -41.96 28.46 4.94
C TYR A 387 -42.48 27.07 4.58
N VAL A 388 -42.17 26.63 3.35
CA VAL A 388 -42.42 25.26 2.89
C VAL A 388 -41.28 24.38 3.40
N LEU A 389 -41.61 23.32 4.13
CA LEU A 389 -40.60 22.32 4.55
C LEU A 389 -40.11 21.57 3.31
N SER A 390 -38.82 21.69 3.03
CA SER A 390 -38.17 20.97 1.92
C SER A 390 -38.26 19.46 2.15
N PRO A 391 -38.80 18.68 1.20
CA PRO A 391 -38.82 17.23 1.31
C PRO A 391 -37.40 16.66 1.26
N ASN A 392 -37.16 15.56 1.98
CA ASN A 392 -35.89 14.85 1.90
C ASN A 392 -35.88 13.93 0.66
N VAL A 393 -35.19 14.34 -0.38
CA VAL A 393 -35.11 13.65 -1.67
C VAL A 393 -33.83 12.84 -1.87
N VAL A 394 -33.02 12.69 -0.83
CA VAL A 394 -31.75 11.91 -0.88
C VAL A 394 -32.08 10.43 -1.10
N ASN A 395 -31.42 9.80 -2.06
CA ASN A 395 -31.62 8.42 -2.51
C ASN A 395 -32.99 8.12 -3.18
N MET A 396 -33.67 9.13 -3.69
CA MET A 396 -34.88 8.92 -4.53
C MET A 396 -34.51 8.89 -6.02
N GLN A 397 -35.27 8.11 -6.81
CA GLN A 397 -35.18 8.22 -8.27
C GLN A 397 -35.60 9.62 -8.71
N VAL A 398 -34.99 10.16 -9.76
CA VAL A 398 -35.18 11.55 -10.21
C VAL A 398 -36.66 11.89 -10.40
N VAL A 399 -37.45 10.97 -11.01
CA VAL A 399 -38.89 11.19 -11.23
C VAL A 399 -39.65 11.34 -9.90
N ASN A 400 -39.32 10.51 -8.90
CA ASN A 400 -39.97 10.56 -7.58
C ASN A 400 -39.54 11.78 -6.79
N ALA A 401 -38.27 12.22 -6.94
CA ALA A 401 -37.77 13.43 -6.31
C ALA A 401 -38.39 14.69 -6.86
N VAL A 402 -38.61 14.77 -8.19
CA VAL A 402 -39.34 15.87 -8.85
C VAL A 402 -40.78 15.92 -8.38
N THR A 403 -41.49 14.81 -8.35
CA THR A 403 -42.89 14.75 -7.86
C THR A 403 -42.99 15.19 -6.39
N ALA A 404 -42.07 14.72 -5.53
CA ALA A 404 -42.05 15.13 -4.11
C ALA A 404 -41.74 16.63 -3.91
N ALA A 405 -40.96 17.23 -4.80
CA ALA A 405 -40.69 18.68 -4.78
C ALA A 405 -41.92 19.49 -5.29
N GLU A 406 -42.57 19.02 -6.35
CA GLU A 406 -43.78 19.67 -6.89
C GLU A 406 -44.94 19.61 -5.88
N ASP A 407 -45.15 18.48 -5.20
CA ASP A 407 -46.14 18.33 -4.13
C ASP A 407 -45.89 19.31 -2.96
N ALA A 408 -44.63 19.69 -2.73
CA ALA A 408 -44.24 20.69 -1.76
C ALA A 408 -44.22 22.12 -2.33
N SER A 409 -44.69 22.33 -3.56
CA SER A 409 -44.67 23.62 -4.29
C SER A 409 -43.24 24.19 -4.48
N LEU A 410 -42.28 23.32 -4.67
CA LEU A 410 -40.87 23.67 -4.94
C LEU A 410 -40.46 23.19 -6.34
N HIS A 411 -39.58 23.92 -7.01
CA HIS A 411 -38.98 23.50 -8.27
C HIS A 411 -37.61 22.86 -8.02
N LEU A 412 -37.44 21.60 -8.44
CA LEU A 412 -36.15 20.90 -8.38
C LEU A 412 -35.39 21.10 -9.70
N VAL A 413 -34.15 21.64 -9.61
CA VAL A 413 -33.25 21.75 -10.74
C VAL A 413 -32.17 20.68 -10.59
N VAL A 414 -32.09 19.76 -11.59
CA VAL A 414 -31.08 18.71 -11.62
C VAL A 414 -29.88 19.21 -12.44
N GLU A 415 -28.75 19.51 -11.80
CA GLU A 415 -27.52 20.03 -12.48
C GLU A 415 -26.59 18.92 -12.98
N GLY A 416 -26.81 17.66 -12.61
CA GLY A 416 -26.04 16.51 -13.07
C GLY A 416 -26.61 15.20 -12.55
N SER A 417 -26.35 14.10 -13.24
CA SER A 417 -26.68 12.75 -12.77
C SER A 417 -25.43 11.89 -12.79
N ASP A 418 -24.95 11.46 -11.63
CA ASP A 418 -23.99 10.37 -11.53
C ASP A 418 -24.77 9.04 -11.60
N TYR A 419 -24.40 8.18 -12.55
CA TYR A 419 -25.00 6.88 -12.73
C TYR A 419 -24.32 5.87 -11.79
N ASP A 420 -25.02 5.40 -10.77
CA ASP A 420 -24.58 4.27 -9.96
C ASP A 420 -25.12 2.96 -10.55
N ALA A 421 -24.22 2.16 -11.13
CA ALA A 421 -24.55 0.88 -11.77
C ALA A 421 -25.06 -0.21 -10.79
N GLY A 422 -25.10 0.08 -9.50
CA GLY A 422 -25.58 -0.83 -8.44
C GLY A 422 -27.05 -0.69 -8.08
N VAL A 423 -27.79 0.28 -8.64
CA VAL A 423 -29.21 0.49 -8.35
C VAL A 423 -30.05 -0.01 -9.54
N GLU A 424 -30.78 -1.11 -9.36
CA GLU A 424 -31.79 -1.56 -10.34
C GLU A 424 -32.82 -0.46 -10.56
N GLN A 425 -33.14 -0.22 -11.82
CA GLN A 425 -34.14 0.77 -12.26
C GLN A 425 -35.56 0.43 -11.79
#